data_c8ced8cd006f32ec3d616922bfe008e6
#
_entry.id   c8ced8cd006f32ec3d616922bfe008e6
#
_cell.length_a   1.000
_cell.length_b   1.000
_cell.length_c   1.000
_cell.angle_alpha   90.00
_cell.angle_beta   90.00
_cell.angle_gamma   90.00
#
_symmetry.space_group_name_H-M   'P 1'
#
loop_
_entity.id
_entity.type
_entity.pdbx_description
1 polymer ?
#
loop_
_entity_poly.entity_id
_entity_poly.type
_entity_poly.pdbx_seq_one_letter_code
_entity_poly.pdbx_strand_id
1 'polypeptide(L)'
;MNIGIDIRTLMDARYSGVSLYTLELVQALCRYGSKNNYRLFCNAFRSRDGRPPRFDYPNVSVTDTKYPNKLLNYGYFKIGKRPKLDRLLKTDVFFMPHINFVAFSRGARYVVTVHDLSFLRYPYFFTLRQNLWHRALNVKKLLQHAAAVIAVSEHTKRDVIELCRIPEKKVHVIYSGINERYHPLSAESSEARRVRSAYALPERFMLYLGNIEPRKNIESIIEAYSLYRKKNPQSDVKLVIAGSSAWKHGVVHAVARASGFFADIHFLDYVAEADKTALYSLAELFVFPSFYEGFGFPPLEAAACGTPVITSNVAALPEIAGGFALLIDPHNVAGLSEAINEVLNDKNLQQNMRERGLNHAQKFSWEKCAREVVKVFENLNSIY
;
A
#
# COMPACT_ATOMS: atom_id res chain seq x y z
N MET A 1 -9.15 12.26 -24.68
CA MET A 1 -8.19 13.16 -24.01
C MET A 1 -6.79 12.58 -24.05
N ASN A 2 -5.77 13.45 -24.04
CA ASN A 2 -4.37 13.05 -23.80
C ASN A 2 -4.08 13.19 -22.31
N ILE A 3 -3.86 12.07 -21.63
CA ILE A 3 -3.63 12.02 -20.18
C ILE A 3 -2.17 11.64 -19.93
N GLY A 4 -1.40 12.55 -19.31
CA GLY A 4 -0.05 12.26 -18.84
C GLY A 4 -0.10 11.51 -17.54
N ILE A 5 0.74 10.49 -17.33
CA ILE A 5 0.79 9.74 -16.07
C ILE A 5 2.24 9.60 -15.62
N ASP A 6 2.53 9.97 -14.36
CA ASP A 6 3.83 9.76 -13.74
C ASP A 6 4.00 8.32 -13.26
N ILE A 7 4.82 7.52 -13.95
CA ILE A 7 5.10 6.13 -13.59
C ILE A 7 6.50 5.93 -13.01
N ARG A 8 7.18 7.00 -12.54
CA ARG A 8 8.56 6.91 -12.02
C ARG A 8 8.71 5.95 -10.83
N THR A 9 7.65 5.72 -10.05
CA THR A 9 7.65 4.73 -8.96
C THR A 9 7.79 3.28 -9.45
N LEU A 10 7.54 3.02 -10.73
CA LEU A 10 7.73 1.69 -11.34
C LEU A 10 9.18 1.42 -11.75
N MET A 11 10.08 2.40 -11.57
CA MET A 11 11.51 2.26 -11.86
C MET A 11 12.27 1.64 -10.68
N ASP A 12 11.65 1.46 -9.53
CA ASP A 12 12.27 0.83 -8.37
C ASP A 12 12.41 -0.69 -8.59
N ALA A 13 13.55 -1.25 -8.19
CA ALA A 13 13.82 -2.69 -8.32
C ALA A 13 12.86 -3.57 -7.51
N ARG A 14 12.28 -3.02 -6.44
CA ARG A 14 11.27 -3.68 -5.59
C ARG A 14 10.05 -2.77 -5.49
N TYR A 15 8.90 -3.32 -5.81
CA TYR A 15 7.65 -2.57 -5.74
C TYR A 15 7.19 -2.39 -4.30
N SER A 16 6.85 -1.14 -3.97
CA SER A 16 6.12 -0.77 -2.77
C SER A 16 4.60 -0.85 -3.02
N GLY A 17 3.79 -0.69 -1.97
CA GLY A 17 2.33 -0.57 -2.15
C GLY A 17 1.93 0.55 -3.12
N VAL A 18 2.67 1.68 -3.12
CA VAL A 18 2.47 2.79 -4.05
C VAL A 18 2.83 2.40 -5.49
N SER A 19 3.90 1.60 -5.67
CA SER A 19 4.30 1.10 -6.99
C SER A 19 3.26 0.12 -7.52
N LEU A 20 2.77 -0.79 -6.69
CA LEU A 20 1.70 -1.74 -7.06
C LEU A 20 0.40 -1.00 -7.42
N TYR A 21 -0.02 -0.03 -6.60
CA TYR A 21 -1.15 0.83 -6.94
C TYR A 21 -0.98 1.49 -8.31
N THR A 22 0.19 2.07 -8.57
CA THR A 22 0.47 2.74 -9.85
C THR A 22 0.40 1.75 -11.01
N LEU A 23 1.00 0.57 -10.88
CA LEU A 23 0.99 -0.45 -11.93
C LEU A 23 -0.42 -0.92 -12.25
N GLU A 24 -1.15 -1.35 -11.23
CA GLU A 24 -2.50 -1.92 -11.39
C GLU A 24 -3.49 -0.88 -11.93
N LEU A 25 -3.45 0.35 -11.39
CA LEU A 25 -4.32 1.42 -11.86
C LEU A 25 -4.00 1.82 -13.31
N VAL A 26 -2.72 1.94 -13.68
CA VAL A 26 -2.37 2.29 -15.08
C VAL A 26 -2.81 1.20 -16.04
N GLN A 27 -2.63 -0.08 -15.70
CA GLN A 27 -3.13 -1.19 -16.52
C GLN A 27 -4.66 -1.15 -16.65
N ALA A 28 -5.37 -0.89 -15.54
CA ALA A 28 -6.83 -0.76 -15.55
C ALA A 28 -7.31 0.46 -16.36
N LEU A 29 -6.64 1.61 -16.25
CA LEU A 29 -6.92 2.79 -17.07
C LEU A 29 -6.74 2.51 -18.57
N CYS A 30 -5.67 1.83 -18.95
CA CYS A 30 -5.42 1.46 -20.35
C CYS A 30 -6.50 0.51 -20.89
N ARG A 31 -6.96 -0.43 -20.06
CA ARG A 31 -7.98 -1.42 -20.43
C ARG A 31 -9.39 -0.84 -20.47
N TYR A 32 -9.80 -0.16 -19.41
CA TYR A 32 -11.18 0.30 -19.22
C TYR A 32 -11.42 1.76 -19.63
N GLY A 33 -10.37 2.56 -19.78
CA GLY A 33 -10.41 3.96 -20.25
C GLY A 33 -9.93 4.14 -21.69
N SER A 34 -10.20 3.18 -22.58
CA SER A 34 -9.65 3.08 -23.95
C SER A 34 -9.96 4.26 -24.87
N LYS A 35 -10.95 5.11 -24.53
CA LYS A 35 -11.27 6.35 -25.26
C LYS A 35 -10.20 7.46 -25.06
N ASN A 36 -9.29 7.29 -24.13
CA ASN A 36 -8.23 8.24 -23.82
C ASN A 36 -6.88 7.75 -24.34
N ASN A 37 -5.98 8.69 -24.64
CA ASN A 37 -4.58 8.39 -24.94
C ASN A 37 -3.75 8.63 -23.69
N TYR A 38 -2.97 7.64 -23.28
CA TYR A 38 -2.13 7.70 -22.08
C TYR A 38 -0.67 7.92 -22.44
N ARG A 39 -0.06 8.97 -21.89
CA ARG A 39 1.33 9.34 -22.10
C ARG A 39 2.09 9.17 -20.80
N LEU A 40 2.76 8.03 -20.68
CA LEU A 40 3.44 7.61 -19.47
C LEU A 40 4.81 8.28 -19.36
N PHE A 41 5.08 8.91 -18.23
CA PHE A 41 6.35 9.54 -17.93
C PHE A 41 7.15 8.68 -16.96
N CYS A 42 8.34 8.28 -17.38
CA CYS A 42 9.33 7.62 -16.52
C CYS A 42 10.69 8.30 -16.62
N ASN A 43 11.59 7.90 -15.73
CA ASN A 43 12.97 8.37 -15.72
C ASN A 43 13.85 7.27 -15.13
N ALA A 44 14.67 6.65 -15.97
CA ALA A 44 15.64 5.64 -15.56
C ALA A 44 17.04 6.02 -16.06
N PHE A 45 17.89 6.52 -15.17
CA PHE A 45 19.24 6.99 -15.52
C PHE A 45 20.20 5.83 -15.85
N ARG A 46 20.06 4.69 -15.16
CA ARG A 46 20.89 3.49 -15.38
C ARG A 46 20.01 2.28 -15.65
N SER A 47 20.48 1.38 -16.50
CA SER A 47 19.80 0.10 -16.76
C SER A 47 19.65 -0.80 -15.52
N ARG A 48 20.33 -0.46 -14.40
CA ARG A 48 20.18 -1.09 -13.08
C ARG A 48 18.89 -0.68 -12.35
N ASP A 49 18.30 0.46 -12.72
CA ASP A 49 17.09 1.01 -12.07
C ASP A 49 15.79 0.34 -12.60
N GLY A 50 15.92 -0.77 -13.34
CA GLY A 50 14.79 -1.45 -13.96
C GLY A 50 14.35 -0.80 -15.28
N ARG A 51 13.63 -1.58 -16.09
CA ARG A 51 12.90 -1.06 -17.24
C ARG A 51 11.46 -0.87 -16.83
N PRO A 52 10.76 0.18 -17.34
CA PRO A 52 9.34 0.30 -17.09
C PRO A 52 8.64 -0.98 -17.53
N PRO A 53 7.60 -1.44 -16.83
CA PRO A 53 6.76 -2.53 -17.30
C PRO A 53 6.29 -2.21 -18.71
N ARG A 54 6.14 -3.24 -19.54
CA ARG A 54 5.55 -3.06 -20.87
C ARG A 54 4.05 -2.80 -20.75
N PHE A 55 3.60 -1.80 -21.43
CA PHE A 55 2.18 -1.46 -21.57
C PHE A 55 1.80 -1.59 -23.03
N ASP A 56 1.51 -2.82 -23.46
CA ASP A 56 1.21 -3.15 -24.86
C ASP A 56 -0.25 -2.84 -25.21
N TYR A 57 -0.60 -1.53 -25.14
CA TYR A 57 -1.90 -1.02 -25.51
C TYR A 57 -1.76 0.03 -26.61
N PRO A 58 -2.65 0.05 -27.64
CA PRO A 58 -2.54 0.94 -28.80
C PRO A 58 -2.66 2.43 -28.47
N ASN A 59 -3.28 2.75 -27.32
CA ASN A 59 -3.51 4.10 -26.84
C ASN A 59 -2.46 4.56 -25.81
N VAL A 60 -1.32 3.87 -25.70
CA VAL A 60 -0.26 4.16 -24.74
C VAL A 60 1.04 4.54 -25.43
N SER A 61 1.69 5.58 -24.94
CA SER A 61 3.07 5.94 -25.28
C SER A 61 3.90 6.19 -24.04
N VAL A 62 5.17 5.82 -24.06
CA VAL A 62 6.10 5.97 -22.93
C VAL A 62 7.19 6.97 -23.28
N THR A 63 7.42 7.94 -22.40
CA THR A 63 8.51 8.91 -22.49
C THR A 63 9.49 8.71 -21.35
N ASP A 64 10.71 8.30 -21.66
CA ASP A 64 11.81 8.11 -20.71
C ASP A 64 12.88 9.21 -20.90
N THR A 65 13.17 9.97 -19.83
CA THR A 65 14.08 11.12 -19.89
C THR A 65 15.53 10.83 -19.52
N LYS A 66 15.84 9.71 -18.90
CA LYS A 66 17.19 9.23 -18.55
C LYS A 66 18.10 10.22 -17.78
N TYR A 67 17.52 11.10 -16.98
CA TYR A 67 18.28 12.00 -16.11
C TYR A 67 18.66 11.35 -14.77
N PRO A 68 19.80 11.74 -14.15
CA PRO A 68 20.06 11.38 -12.76
C PRO A 68 18.91 11.82 -11.83
N ASN A 69 18.33 10.92 -11.07
CA ASN A 69 17.11 11.16 -10.27
C ASN A 69 17.23 12.37 -9.33
N LYS A 70 18.39 12.57 -8.69
CA LYS A 70 18.61 13.74 -7.82
C LYS A 70 18.63 15.04 -8.63
N LEU A 71 19.27 15.03 -9.79
CA LEU A 71 19.34 16.19 -10.69
C LEU A 71 17.95 16.53 -11.23
N LEU A 72 17.18 15.53 -11.67
CA LEU A 72 15.81 15.73 -12.14
C LEU A 72 14.93 16.32 -11.03
N ASN A 73 14.93 15.74 -9.85
CA ASN A 73 14.02 16.13 -8.77
C ASN A 73 14.39 17.49 -8.16
N TYR A 74 15.65 17.71 -7.81
CA TYR A 74 16.09 18.92 -7.12
C TYR A 74 16.57 20.02 -8.09
N GLY A 75 17.39 19.68 -9.08
CA GLY A 75 17.91 20.66 -10.04
C GLY A 75 16.83 21.13 -11.01
N TYR A 76 16.23 20.21 -11.73
CA TYR A 76 15.27 20.57 -12.77
C TYR A 76 13.88 20.89 -12.20
N PHE A 77 13.22 20.01 -11.50
CA PHE A 77 11.84 20.24 -11.08
C PHE A 77 11.70 21.27 -9.95
N LYS A 78 12.50 21.16 -8.90
CA LYS A 78 12.36 22.05 -7.74
C LYS A 78 12.91 23.45 -8.00
N ILE A 79 14.14 23.55 -8.51
CA ILE A 79 14.84 24.83 -8.72
C ILE A 79 14.53 25.37 -10.10
N GLY A 80 14.87 24.64 -11.17
CA GLY A 80 14.72 25.07 -12.56
C GLY A 80 13.27 25.13 -13.05
N LYS A 81 12.34 24.44 -12.36
CA LYS A 81 10.93 24.32 -12.73
C LYS A 81 10.73 23.89 -14.18
N ARG A 82 11.59 23.01 -14.67
CA ARG A 82 11.62 22.46 -16.04
C ARG A 82 12.10 21.00 -16.00
N PRO A 83 11.81 20.17 -17.04
CA PRO A 83 10.83 20.42 -18.09
C PRO A 83 9.41 20.56 -17.53
N LYS A 84 8.53 21.24 -18.23
CA LYS A 84 7.11 21.30 -17.93
C LYS A 84 6.45 20.04 -18.46
N LEU A 85 6.02 19.14 -17.56
CA LEU A 85 5.57 17.80 -17.94
C LEU A 85 4.30 17.82 -18.81
N ASP A 86 3.38 18.75 -18.54
CA ASP A 86 2.19 18.97 -19.35
C ASP A 86 2.52 19.31 -20.80
N ARG A 87 3.55 20.15 -21.05
CA ARG A 87 4.01 20.51 -22.38
C ARG A 87 4.86 19.43 -23.03
N LEU A 88 5.78 18.84 -22.27
CA LEU A 88 6.65 17.76 -22.74
C LEU A 88 5.83 16.62 -23.32
N LEU A 89 4.78 16.24 -22.60
CA LEU A 89 3.88 15.14 -22.98
C LEU A 89 2.66 15.62 -23.79
N LYS A 90 2.46 16.93 -24.00
CA LYS A 90 1.31 17.51 -24.71
C LYS A 90 -0.03 16.97 -24.20
N THR A 91 -0.28 17.13 -22.89
CA THR A 91 -1.42 16.54 -22.19
C THR A 91 -2.49 17.56 -21.85
N ASP A 92 -3.75 17.12 -21.88
CA ASP A 92 -4.92 17.87 -21.43
C ASP A 92 -5.03 17.86 -19.91
N VAL A 93 -4.74 16.71 -19.31
CA VAL A 93 -4.69 16.46 -17.85
C VAL A 93 -3.43 15.65 -17.54
N PHE A 94 -2.75 15.97 -16.44
CA PHE A 94 -1.63 15.17 -15.95
C PHE A 94 -1.99 14.49 -14.64
N PHE A 95 -1.84 13.19 -14.58
CA PHE A 95 -2.13 12.37 -13.40
C PHE A 95 -0.86 11.94 -12.68
N MET A 96 -0.83 12.20 -11.39
CA MET A 96 0.21 11.78 -10.46
C MET A 96 -0.35 10.69 -9.54
N PRO A 97 -0.11 9.41 -9.81
CA PRO A 97 -0.56 8.30 -8.94
C PRO A 97 0.07 8.34 -7.54
N HIS A 98 1.07 9.18 -7.33
CA HIS A 98 1.76 9.40 -6.05
C HIS A 98 2.33 10.82 -5.99
N ILE A 99 2.62 11.26 -4.79
CA ILE A 99 3.23 12.58 -4.52
C ILE A 99 4.72 12.54 -4.91
N ASN A 100 5.14 13.43 -5.81
CA ASN A 100 6.54 13.53 -6.25
C ASN A 100 6.89 14.95 -6.69
N PHE A 101 8.19 15.22 -6.91
CA PHE A 101 8.65 16.47 -7.52
C PHE A 101 8.24 16.52 -8.98
N VAL A 102 7.61 17.63 -9.38
CA VAL A 102 7.14 17.89 -10.73
C VAL A 102 7.26 19.38 -11.07
N ALA A 103 7.21 19.70 -12.35
CA ALA A 103 7.07 21.07 -12.83
C ALA A 103 5.98 21.13 -13.90
N PHE A 104 5.04 22.04 -13.72
CA PHE A 104 3.92 22.28 -14.64
C PHE A 104 3.93 23.71 -15.18
N SER A 105 3.28 23.92 -16.32
CA SER A 105 2.98 25.24 -16.87
C SER A 105 1.95 25.95 -15.99
N ARG A 106 1.88 27.27 -16.11
CA ARG A 106 0.81 28.04 -15.46
C ARG A 106 -0.55 27.62 -16.07
N GLY A 107 -1.51 27.27 -15.22
CA GLY A 107 -2.81 26.80 -15.67
C GLY A 107 -2.88 25.31 -16.08
N ALA A 108 -1.79 24.55 -15.97
CA ALA A 108 -1.83 23.12 -16.21
C ALA A 108 -2.80 22.43 -15.25
N ARG A 109 -3.63 21.54 -15.79
CA ARG A 109 -4.55 20.72 -15.00
C ARG A 109 -3.86 19.41 -14.59
N TYR A 110 -3.74 19.17 -13.29
CA TYR A 110 -3.21 17.91 -12.80
C TYR A 110 -4.00 17.37 -11.61
N VAL A 111 -4.02 16.06 -11.50
CA VAL A 111 -4.67 15.29 -10.44
C VAL A 111 -3.59 14.54 -9.67
N VAL A 112 -3.72 14.48 -8.35
CA VAL A 112 -2.75 13.80 -7.47
C VAL A 112 -3.47 12.78 -6.61
N THR A 113 -2.98 11.55 -6.57
CA THR A 113 -3.40 10.58 -5.55
C THR A 113 -2.56 10.76 -4.30
N VAL A 114 -3.24 10.84 -3.15
CA VAL A 114 -2.66 10.85 -1.82
C VAL A 114 -2.92 9.49 -1.18
N HIS A 115 -1.85 8.73 -0.93
CA HIS A 115 -1.94 7.44 -0.27
C HIS A 115 -2.06 7.57 1.23
N ASP A 116 -1.26 8.45 1.82
CA ASP A 116 -1.34 8.84 3.23
C ASP A 116 -0.63 10.19 3.48
N LEU A 117 -0.82 10.74 4.66
CA LEU A 117 -0.12 11.92 5.15
C LEU A 117 0.52 11.65 6.51
N SER A 118 0.94 10.41 6.76
CA SER A 118 1.60 9.98 7.99
C SER A 118 2.83 10.83 8.33
N PHE A 119 3.58 11.27 7.33
CA PHE A 119 4.74 12.15 7.52
C PHE A 119 4.40 13.56 8.02
N LEU A 120 3.17 14.01 7.85
CA LEU A 120 2.67 15.27 8.45
C LEU A 120 2.08 15.05 9.84
N ARG A 121 1.36 13.93 10.05
CA ARG A 121 0.66 13.62 11.31
C ARG A 121 1.61 13.04 12.36
N TYR A 122 2.55 12.19 11.93
CA TYR A 122 3.47 11.43 12.81
C TYR A 122 4.92 11.50 12.31
N PRO A 123 5.54 12.70 12.24
CA PRO A 123 6.89 12.88 11.68
C PRO A 123 7.97 12.09 12.43
N TYR A 124 7.72 11.67 13.68
CA TYR A 124 8.65 10.89 14.49
C TYR A 124 8.80 9.42 14.03
N PHE A 125 7.88 8.90 13.23
CA PHE A 125 8.06 7.59 12.57
C PHE A 125 9.15 7.62 11.51
N PHE A 126 9.46 8.79 10.98
CA PHE A 126 10.38 8.96 9.87
C PHE A 126 11.77 9.38 10.32
N THR A 127 12.77 9.10 9.49
CA THR A 127 14.14 9.59 9.69
C THR A 127 14.23 11.10 9.38
N LEU A 128 15.24 11.77 9.92
CA LEU A 128 15.50 13.20 9.62
C LEU A 128 15.59 13.44 8.10
N ARG A 129 16.28 12.54 7.37
CA ARG A 129 16.43 12.63 5.91
C ARG A 129 15.08 12.55 5.18
N GLN A 130 14.19 11.65 5.60
CA GLN A 130 12.84 11.53 5.03
C GLN A 130 12.02 12.78 5.33
N ASN A 131 12.06 13.28 6.56
CA ASN A 131 11.37 14.51 6.95
C ASN A 131 11.85 15.73 6.15
N LEU A 132 13.15 15.86 5.90
CA LEU A 132 13.72 16.92 5.05
C LEU A 132 13.24 16.78 3.59
N TRP A 133 13.18 15.55 3.08
CA TRP A 133 12.66 15.28 1.74
C TRP A 133 11.18 15.69 1.61
N HIS A 134 10.33 15.32 2.57
CA HIS A 134 8.92 15.70 2.60
C HIS A 134 8.72 17.23 2.71
N ARG A 135 9.54 17.91 3.54
CA ARG A 135 9.55 19.38 3.59
C ARG A 135 9.93 19.99 2.24
N ALA A 136 10.97 19.44 1.60
CA ALA A 136 11.42 19.91 0.30
C ALA A 136 10.37 19.77 -0.79
N LEU A 137 9.57 18.70 -0.75
CA LEU A 137 8.49 18.41 -1.68
C LEU A 137 7.34 19.43 -1.56
N ASN A 138 7.09 19.97 -0.38
CA ASN A 138 6.03 20.94 -0.09
C ASN A 138 4.64 20.45 -0.54
N VAL A 139 4.22 19.32 0.02
CA VAL A 139 2.97 18.63 -0.35
C VAL A 139 1.76 19.56 -0.28
N LYS A 140 1.65 20.40 0.76
CA LYS A 140 0.55 21.38 0.87
C LYS A 140 0.41 22.23 -0.38
N LYS A 141 1.51 22.82 -0.84
CA LYS A 141 1.52 23.66 -2.05
C LYS A 141 1.19 22.86 -3.30
N LEU A 142 1.72 21.62 -3.41
CA LEU A 142 1.41 20.75 -4.54
C LEU A 142 -0.10 20.48 -4.62
N LEU A 143 -0.74 20.08 -3.52
CA LEU A 143 -2.16 19.76 -3.48
C LEU A 143 -3.06 21.00 -3.66
N GLN A 144 -2.68 22.18 -3.13
CA GLN A 144 -3.42 23.41 -3.30
C GLN A 144 -3.58 23.82 -4.77
N HIS A 145 -2.54 23.57 -5.58
CA HIS A 145 -2.55 23.92 -7.02
C HIS A 145 -3.09 22.79 -7.89
N ALA A 146 -3.34 21.60 -7.33
CA ALA A 146 -3.98 20.51 -8.07
C ALA A 146 -5.41 20.90 -8.50
N ALA A 147 -5.82 20.46 -9.68
CA ALA A 147 -7.19 20.62 -10.15
C ALA A 147 -8.15 19.72 -9.35
N ALA A 148 -7.71 18.49 -9.03
CA ALA A 148 -8.38 17.57 -8.13
C ALA A 148 -7.36 16.74 -7.35
N VAL A 149 -7.78 16.22 -6.19
CA VAL A 149 -7.02 15.30 -5.33
C VAL A 149 -7.82 14.03 -5.17
N ILE A 150 -7.20 12.88 -5.40
CA ILE A 150 -7.76 11.58 -5.10
C ILE A 150 -7.22 11.13 -3.74
N ALA A 151 -8.12 10.84 -2.82
CA ALA A 151 -7.81 10.21 -1.53
C ALA A 151 -8.20 8.74 -1.60
N VAL A 152 -7.34 7.84 -1.14
CA VAL A 152 -7.56 6.38 -1.21
C VAL A 152 -8.54 5.86 -0.14
N SER A 153 -8.98 6.73 0.77
CA SER A 153 -9.97 6.44 1.82
C SER A 153 -10.62 7.74 2.34
N GLU A 154 -11.74 7.62 3.04
CA GLU A 154 -12.37 8.75 3.73
C GLU A 154 -11.45 9.31 4.84
N HIS A 155 -10.69 8.43 5.51
CA HIS A 155 -9.68 8.87 6.46
C HIS A 155 -8.62 9.75 5.79
N THR A 156 -8.05 9.33 4.66
CA THR A 156 -7.07 10.11 3.90
C THR A 156 -7.68 11.42 3.38
N LYS A 157 -8.96 11.42 2.96
CA LYS A 157 -9.68 12.65 2.59
C LYS A 157 -9.71 13.64 3.75
N ARG A 158 -10.07 13.18 4.96
CA ARG A 158 -10.09 14.05 6.16
C ARG A 158 -8.70 14.64 6.43
N ASP A 159 -7.64 13.84 6.35
CA ASP A 159 -6.26 14.32 6.52
C ASP A 159 -5.86 15.35 5.45
N VAL A 160 -6.24 15.16 4.19
CA VAL A 160 -5.98 16.12 3.11
C VAL A 160 -6.66 17.47 3.39
N ILE A 161 -7.91 17.44 3.81
CA ILE A 161 -8.67 18.66 4.14
C ILE A 161 -8.05 19.36 5.36
N GLU A 162 -7.84 18.62 6.44
CA GLU A 162 -7.36 19.16 7.73
C GLU A 162 -5.91 19.66 7.64
N LEU A 163 -4.99 18.78 7.21
CA LEU A 163 -3.55 19.04 7.27
C LEU A 163 -3.07 19.94 6.13
N CYS A 164 -3.68 19.82 4.94
CA CYS A 164 -3.25 20.58 3.76
C CYS A 164 -4.17 21.75 3.42
N ARG A 165 -5.32 21.87 4.12
CA ARG A 165 -6.34 22.92 3.90
C ARG A 165 -6.84 22.93 2.45
N ILE A 166 -7.15 21.74 1.92
CA ILE A 166 -7.71 21.60 0.58
C ILE A 166 -9.24 21.66 0.68
N PRO A 167 -9.90 22.47 -0.16
CA PRO A 167 -11.36 22.50 -0.20
C PRO A 167 -11.96 21.13 -0.48
N GLU A 168 -12.96 20.70 0.27
CA GLU A 168 -13.56 19.37 0.18
C GLU A 168 -13.99 19.02 -1.23
N LYS A 169 -14.60 19.96 -1.98
CA LYS A 169 -15.04 19.79 -3.37
C LYS A 169 -13.94 19.38 -4.34
N LYS A 170 -12.66 19.55 -3.99
CA LYS A 170 -11.50 19.11 -4.77
C LYS A 170 -11.03 17.70 -4.42
N VAL A 171 -11.52 17.11 -3.33
CA VAL A 171 -11.04 15.82 -2.83
C VAL A 171 -12.06 14.74 -3.12
N HIS A 172 -11.67 13.78 -3.94
CA HIS A 172 -12.49 12.65 -4.35
C HIS A 172 -11.98 11.40 -3.67
N VAL A 173 -12.84 10.66 -2.95
CA VAL A 173 -12.46 9.36 -2.40
C VAL A 173 -12.65 8.31 -3.48
N ILE A 174 -11.57 7.62 -3.82
CA ILE A 174 -11.57 6.52 -4.77
C ILE A 174 -10.77 5.38 -4.16
N TYR A 175 -11.46 4.33 -3.75
CA TYR A 175 -10.84 3.16 -3.18
C TYR A 175 -9.98 2.42 -4.20
N SER A 176 -8.84 1.91 -3.73
CA SER A 176 -7.98 1.06 -4.54
C SER A 176 -8.65 -0.28 -4.83
N GLY A 177 -8.30 -0.91 -5.94
CA GLY A 177 -8.68 -2.29 -6.21
C GLY A 177 -7.79 -3.29 -5.49
N ILE A 178 -8.22 -4.55 -5.47
CA ILE A 178 -7.39 -5.69 -5.12
C ILE A 178 -7.10 -6.51 -6.38
N ASN A 179 -5.91 -7.11 -6.46
CA ASN A 179 -5.54 -7.92 -7.61
C ASN A 179 -6.24 -9.29 -7.52
N GLU A 180 -6.77 -9.79 -8.65
CA GLU A 180 -7.46 -11.07 -8.78
C GLU A 180 -6.57 -12.29 -8.43
N ARG A 181 -5.24 -12.09 -8.36
CA ARG A 181 -4.31 -13.13 -7.88
C ARG A 181 -4.57 -13.54 -6.43
N TYR A 182 -5.13 -12.63 -5.61
CA TYR A 182 -5.46 -12.92 -4.22
C TYR A 182 -6.79 -13.65 -4.15
N HIS A 183 -6.72 -14.96 -3.97
CA HIS A 183 -7.84 -15.87 -3.80
C HIS A 183 -7.43 -17.02 -2.88
N PRO A 184 -8.37 -17.74 -2.28
CA PRO A 184 -8.04 -18.88 -1.45
C PRO A 184 -7.31 -19.98 -2.22
N LEU A 185 -6.22 -20.48 -1.65
CA LEU A 185 -5.50 -21.65 -2.15
C LEU A 185 -5.62 -22.80 -1.15
N SER A 186 -5.83 -24.03 -1.66
CA SER A 186 -5.72 -25.22 -0.82
C SER A 186 -4.28 -25.42 -0.36
N ALA A 187 -4.09 -25.87 0.90
CA ALA A 187 -2.79 -26.20 1.45
C ALA A 187 -2.09 -27.33 0.67
N GLU A 188 -2.86 -28.19 0.00
CA GLU A 188 -2.40 -29.31 -0.83
C GLU A 188 -2.05 -28.90 -2.27
N SER A 189 -2.31 -27.63 -2.67
CA SER A 189 -1.95 -27.15 -4.00
C SER A 189 -0.44 -27.19 -4.21
N SER A 190 0.00 -27.38 -5.46
CA SER A 190 1.44 -27.37 -5.80
C SER A 190 2.12 -26.05 -5.44
N GLU A 191 1.40 -24.94 -5.58
CA GLU A 191 1.87 -23.61 -5.23
C GLU A 191 2.05 -23.45 -3.73
N ALA A 192 1.06 -23.85 -2.92
CA ALA A 192 1.14 -23.78 -1.46
C ALA A 192 2.29 -24.64 -0.92
N ARG A 193 2.44 -25.88 -1.43
CA ARG A 193 3.57 -26.78 -1.06
C ARG A 193 4.92 -26.17 -1.42
N ARG A 194 5.03 -25.61 -2.63
CA ARG A 194 6.26 -24.92 -3.08
C ARG A 194 6.62 -23.76 -2.15
N VAL A 195 5.66 -22.89 -1.84
CA VAL A 195 5.88 -21.73 -0.95
C VAL A 195 6.23 -22.19 0.46
N ARG A 196 5.53 -23.18 1.01
CA ARG A 196 5.84 -23.76 2.32
C ARG A 196 7.28 -24.25 2.40
N SER A 197 7.73 -24.98 1.37
CA SER A 197 9.10 -25.49 1.31
C SER A 197 10.13 -24.36 1.08
N ALA A 198 9.87 -23.45 0.17
CA ALA A 198 10.80 -22.36 -0.18
C ALA A 198 11.11 -21.43 0.98
N TYR A 199 10.11 -21.17 1.84
CA TYR A 199 10.23 -20.30 3.01
C TYR A 199 10.35 -21.06 4.34
N ALA A 200 10.47 -22.40 4.31
CA ALA A 200 10.49 -23.27 5.50
C ALA A 200 9.38 -22.91 6.50
N LEU A 201 8.14 -22.71 5.98
CA LEU A 201 7.02 -22.27 6.80
C LEU A 201 6.60 -23.36 7.79
N PRO A 202 6.29 -22.97 9.05
CA PRO A 202 5.70 -23.88 10.04
C PRO A 202 4.38 -24.47 9.52
N GLU A 203 3.95 -25.59 10.09
CA GLU A 203 2.67 -26.17 9.73
C GLU A 203 1.51 -25.27 10.12
N ARG A 204 1.55 -24.73 11.34
CA ARG A 204 0.55 -23.81 11.89
C ARG A 204 1.20 -22.49 12.27
N PHE A 205 0.69 -21.38 11.73
CA PHE A 205 1.25 -20.07 12.04
C PHE A 205 0.24 -18.93 11.91
N MET A 206 0.48 -17.90 12.70
CA MET A 206 -0.05 -16.55 12.47
C MET A 206 0.97 -15.72 11.68
N LEU A 207 0.48 -14.83 10.82
CA LEU A 207 1.28 -14.08 9.86
C LEU A 207 1.18 -12.57 10.09
N TYR A 208 2.33 -11.91 10.06
CA TYR A 208 2.47 -10.50 9.70
C TYR A 208 3.18 -10.41 8.34
N LEU A 209 2.66 -9.58 7.42
CA LEU A 209 3.31 -9.31 6.14
C LEU A 209 3.31 -7.80 5.85
N GLY A 210 4.51 -7.23 5.70
CA GLY A 210 4.70 -5.80 5.39
C GLY A 210 6.11 -5.34 5.74
N ASN A 211 6.49 -4.13 5.32
CA ASN A 211 7.78 -3.58 5.70
C ASN A 211 7.94 -3.51 7.21
N ILE A 212 9.14 -3.86 7.70
CA ILE A 212 9.47 -3.75 9.13
C ILE A 212 9.86 -2.31 9.42
N GLU A 213 8.89 -1.53 9.92
CA GLU A 213 9.04 -0.12 10.28
C GLU A 213 8.18 0.24 11.51
N PRO A 214 8.56 1.27 12.30
CA PRO A 214 7.88 1.57 13.58
C PRO A 214 6.37 1.77 13.50
N ARG A 215 5.86 2.32 12.40
CA ARG A 215 4.44 2.56 12.17
C ARG A 215 3.60 1.29 12.15
N LYS A 216 4.22 0.17 11.81
CA LYS A 216 3.55 -1.14 11.69
C LYS A 216 3.37 -1.88 13.01
N ASN A 217 4.00 -1.40 14.09
CA ASN A 217 3.77 -1.90 15.45
C ASN A 217 4.06 -3.40 15.64
N ILE A 218 5.16 -3.87 15.07
CA ILE A 218 5.51 -5.31 15.07
C ILE A 218 5.92 -5.76 16.48
N GLU A 219 6.48 -4.87 17.26
CA GLU A 219 6.85 -5.09 18.66
C GLU A 219 5.62 -5.58 19.46
N SER A 220 4.48 -4.91 19.31
CA SER A 220 3.23 -5.32 19.98
C SER A 220 2.73 -6.69 19.50
N ILE A 221 2.97 -7.10 18.25
CA ILE A 221 2.64 -8.45 17.77
C ILE A 221 3.45 -9.48 18.54
N ILE A 222 4.77 -9.26 18.67
CA ILE A 222 5.67 -10.17 19.38
C ILE A 222 5.31 -10.29 20.87
N GLU A 223 5.04 -9.16 21.50
CA GLU A 223 4.64 -9.12 22.91
C GLU A 223 3.28 -9.83 23.13
N ALA A 224 2.29 -9.56 22.29
CA ALA A 224 0.98 -10.21 22.34
C ALA A 224 1.08 -11.72 22.08
N TYR A 225 1.91 -12.12 21.11
CA TYR A 225 2.21 -13.54 20.85
C TYR A 225 2.84 -14.20 22.09
N SER A 226 3.77 -13.52 22.77
CA SER A 226 4.38 -14.04 24.00
C SER A 226 3.36 -14.23 25.12
N LEU A 227 2.43 -13.28 25.29
CA LEU A 227 1.34 -13.42 26.27
C LEU A 227 0.41 -14.58 25.90
N TYR A 228 0.05 -14.71 24.62
CA TYR A 228 -0.74 -15.84 24.12
C TYR A 228 -0.07 -17.18 24.42
N ARG A 229 1.23 -17.33 24.11
CA ARG A 229 1.98 -18.58 24.34
C ARG A 229 2.11 -18.93 25.83
N LYS A 230 2.31 -17.95 26.71
CA LYS A 230 2.31 -18.15 28.17
C LYS A 230 0.96 -18.67 28.66
N LYS A 231 -0.15 -18.19 28.10
CA LYS A 231 -1.52 -18.62 28.43
C LYS A 231 -1.85 -19.98 27.82
N ASN A 232 -1.24 -20.34 26.70
CA ASN A 232 -1.46 -21.56 25.93
C ASN A 232 -0.14 -22.33 25.71
N PRO A 233 0.46 -22.96 26.76
CA PRO A 233 1.77 -23.60 26.65
C PRO A 233 1.83 -24.77 25.64
N GLN A 234 0.69 -25.41 25.39
CA GLN A 234 0.57 -26.56 24.46
C GLN A 234 0.33 -26.10 22.99
N SER A 235 0.17 -24.80 22.74
CA SER A 235 -0.04 -24.33 21.39
C SER A 235 1.22 -24.52 20.55
N ASP A 236 1.07 -25.06 19.34
CA ASP A 236 2.13 -25.25 18.32
C ASP A 236 2.12 -24.14 17.27
N VAL A 237 1.19 -23.18 17.35
CA VAL A 237 1.11 -22.07 16.43
C VAL A 237 2.34 -21.16 16.56
N LYS A 238 3.06 -20.94 15.46
CA LYS A 238 4.25 -20.09 15.38
C LYS A 238 3.88 -18.69 14.90
N LEU A 239 4.79 -17.72 15.09
CA LEU A 239 4.67 -16.39 14.53
C LEU A 239 5.60 -16.25 13.32
N VAL A 240 5.05 -15.91 12.16
CA VAL A 240 5.81 -15.59 10.94
C VAL A 240 5.75 -14.09 10.71
N ILE A 241 6.90 -13.44 10.67
CA ILE A 241 7.06 -12.01 10.36
C ILE A 241 7.75 -11.89 9.02
N ALA A 242 7.00 -11.51 7.99
CA ALA A 242 7.47 -11.44 6.62
C ALA A 242 7.56 -9.99 6.12
N GLY A 243 8.69 -9.65 5.50
CA GLY A 243 8.89 -8.36 4.84
C GLY A 243 10.28 -7.80 4.96
N SER A 244 10.60 -6.88 4.06
CA SER A 244 11.90 -6.24 4.04
C SER A 244 12.12 -5.36 5.27
N SER A 245 13.29 -5.48 5.87
CA SER A 245 13.74 -4.58 6.92
C SER A 245 13.90 -3.16 6.37
N ALA A 246 13.07 -2.22 6.85
CA ALA A 246 13.18 -0.81 6.49
C ALA A 246 14.18 -0.10 7.44
N TRP A 247 13.71 0.83 8.27
CA TRP A 247 14.57 1.54 9.24
C TRP A 247 14.17 1.17 10.67
N LYS A 248 15.13 1.22 11.61
CA LYS A 248 14.94 0.90 13.04
C LYS A 248 14.51 -0.54 13.34
N HIS A 249 14.78 -1.50 12.45
CA HIS A 249 14.41 -2.91 12.60
C HIS A 249 15.13 -3.64 13.74
N GLY A 250 16.25 -3.14 14.21
CA GLY A 250 17.00 -3.76 15.32
C GLY A 250 16.22 -3.93 16.61
N VAL A 251 15.25 -3.03 16.87
CA VAL A 251 14.36 -3.10 18.04
C VAL A 251 13.48 -4.33 17.98
N VAL A 252 12.87 -4.62 16.82
CA VAL A 252 11.99 -5.79 16.61
C VAL A 252 12.71 -7.09 16.95
N HIS A 253 13.95 -7.27 16.48
CA HIS A 253 14.75 -8.45 16.81
C HIS A 253 15.16 -8.51 18.28
N ALA A 254 15.40 -7.36 18.93
CA ALA A 254 15.69 -7.32 20.35
C ALA A 254 14.47 -7.75 21.18
N VAL A 255 13.28 -7.25 20.86
CA VAL A 255 12.02 -7.64 21.51
C VAL A 255 11.76 -9.15 21.29
N ALA A 256 11.97 -9.66 20.08
CA ALA A 256 11.82 -11.09 19.80
C ALA A 256 12.75 -11.96 20.67
N ARG A 257 14.03 -11.59 20.78
CA ARG A 257 14.97 -12.33 21.66
C ARG A 257 14.58 -12.27 23.14
N ALA A 258 14.04 -11.14 23.60
CA ALA A 258 13.62 -10.97 24.99
C ALA A 258 12.27 -11.65 25.31
N SER A 259 11.52 -12.08 24.30
CA SER A 259 10.15 -12.62 24.45
C SER A 259 10.05 -13.95 25.21
N GLY A 260 11.13 -14.71 25.24
CA GLY A 260 11.16 -16.10 25.73
C GLY A 260 10.67 -17.14 24.71
N PHE A 261 10.20 -16.70 23.53
CA PHE A 261 9.67 -17.55 22.45
C PHE A 261 10.39 -17.34 21.12
N PHE A 262 11.62 -16.90 21.14
CA PHE A 262 12.40 -16.56 19.93
C PHE A 262 12.47 -17.72 18.92
N ALA A 263 12.59 -18.97 19.40
CA ALA A 263 12.62 -20.15 18.54
C ALA A 263 11.31 -20.40 17.78
N ASP A 264 10.21 -19.79 18.23
CA ASP A 264 8.88 -19.92 17.63
C ASP A 264 8.51 -18.71 16.73
N ILE A 265 9.45 -17.75 16.58
CA ILE A 265 9.27 -16.56 15.75
C ILE A 265 10.16 -16.66 14.50
N HIS A 266 9.53 -16.81 13.35
CA HIS A 266 10.20 -16.97 12.07
C HIS A 266 10.22 -15.65 11.31
N PHE A 267 11.42 -15.10 11.08
CA PHE A 267 11.60 -13.91 10.26
C PHE A 267 11.85 -14.32 8.82
N LEU A 268 10.99 -13.88 7.93
CA LEU A 268 11.19 -13.97 6.49
C LEU A 268 11.59 -12.58 6.00
N ASP A 269 12.60 -12.55 5.14
CA ASP A 269 12.94 -11.32 4.42
C ASP A 269 11.87 -10.95 3.37
N TYR A 270 12.27 -10.42 2.26
CA TYR A 270 11.40 -10.10 1.15
C TYR A 270 10.67 -11.35 0.63
N VAL A 271 9.34 -11.28 0.57
CA VAL A 271 8.48 -12.27 -0.07
C VAL A 271 8.11 -11.79 -1.46
N ALA A 272 8.30 -12.65 -2.48
CA ALA A 272 7.94 -12.31 -3.84
C ALA A 272 6.43 -12.12 -4.00
N GLU A 273 6.02 -11.18 -4.87
CA GLU A 273 4.59 -10.91 -5.10
C GLU A 273 3.79 -12.17 -5.51
N ALA A 274 4.43 -13.06 -6.28
CA ALA A 274 3.82 -14.31 -6.71
C ALA A 274 3.57 -15.30 -5.57
N ASP A 275 4.29 -15.16 -4.45
CA ASP A 275 4.22 -16.09 -3.32
C ASP A 275 3.25 -15.64 -2.21
N LYS A 276 2.82 -14.37 -2.26
CA LYS A 276 1.97 -13.77 -1.20
C LYS A 276 0.63 -14.47 -1.06
N THR A 277 -0.01 -14.85 -2.17
CA THR A 277 -1.33 -15.53 -2.15
C THR A 277 -1.24 -16.83 -1.35
N ALA A 278 -0.23 -17.64 -1.62
CA ALA A 278 -0.02 -18.88 -0.88
C ALA A 278 0.36 -18.63 0.59
N LEU A 279 1.19 -17.61 0.85
CA LEU A 279 1.58 -17.28 2.22
C LEU A 279 0.38 -16.83 3.06
N TYR A 280 -0.51 -15.98 2.52
CA TYR A 280 -1.76 -15.61 3.18
C TYR A 280 -2.66 -16.83 3.39
N SER A 281 -2.91 -17.62 2.33
CA SER A 281 -3.83 -18.78 2.40
C SER A 281 -3.39 -19.86 3.38
N LEU A 282 -2.08 -20.01 3.60
CA LEU A 282 -1.51 -20.98 4.56
C LEU A 282 -1.55 -20.50 6.01
N ALA A 283 -1.74 -19.21 6.26
CA ALA A 283 -1.78 -18.65 7.61
C ALA A 283 -3.14 -18.92 8.29
N GLU A 284 -3.14 -19.30 9.58
CA GLU A 284 -4.36 -19.44 10.36
C GLU A 284 -4.96 -18.09 10.76
N LEU A 285 -4.13 -17.06 10.86
CA LEU A 285 -4.48 -15.72 11.29
C LEU A 285 -3.51 -14.71 10.70
N PHE A 286 -4.03 -13.62 10.18
CA PHE A 286 -3.25 -12.45 9.77
C PHE A 286 -3.39 -11.32 10.80
N VAL A 287 -2.26 -10.78 11.28
CA VAL A 287 -2.23 -9.77 12.36
C VAL A 287 -1.54 -8.50 11.85
N PHE A 288 -2.26 -7.36 11.89
CA PHE A 288 -1.77 -6.11 11.33
C PHE A 288 -2.16 -4.88 12.20
N PRO A 289 -1.54 -4.70 13.38
CA PRO A 289 -1.93 -3.67 14.36
C PRO A 289 -1.23 -2.33 14.09
N SER A 290 -1.20 -1.88 12.83
CA SER A 290 -0.57 -0.62 12.43
C SER A 290 -1.14 0.59 13.17
N PHE A 291 -0.28 1.53 13.58
CA PHE A 291 -0.71 2.81 14.16
C PHE A 291 -1.37 3.75 13.15
N TYR A 292 -1.04 3.59 11.87
CA TYR A 292 -1.59 4.44 10.84
C TYR A 292 -1.44 3.81 9.44
N GLU A 293 -2.53 3.81 8.67
CA GLU A 293 -2.56 3.43 7.25
C GLU A 293 -3.48 4.37 6.47
N GLY A 294 -3.12 4.66 5.24
CA GLY A 294 -3.99 5.43 4.36
C GLY A 294 -5.04 4.59 3.65
N PHE A 295 -4.78 3.25 3.51
CA PHE A 295 -5.72 2.28 2.95
C PHE A 295 -5.69 0.97 3.74
N GLY A 296 -4.65 0.16 3.60
CA GLY A 296 -4.55 -1.14 4.27
C GLY A 296 -4.67 -2.31 3.30
N PHE A 297 -3.81 -2.34 2.28
CA PHE A 297 -3.76 -3.47 1.34
C PHE A 297 -3.57 -4.82 2.02
N PRO A 298 -2.58 -5.02 2.95
CA PRO A 298 -2.33 -6.34 3.50
C PRO A 298 -3.52 -6.99 4.23
N PRO A 299 -4.30 -6.30 5.07
CA PRO A 299 -5.54 -6.85 5.63
C PRO A 299 -6.56 -7.27 4.56
N LEU A 300 -6.71 -6.48 3.50
CA LEU A 300 -7.64 -6.79 2.42
C LEU A 300 -7.15 -7.94 1.55
N GLU A 301 -5.84 -8.04 1.30
CA GLU A 301 -5.20 -9.16 0.60
C GLU A 301 -5.37 -10.48 1.36
N ALA A 302 -5.13 -10.46 2.69
CA ALA A 302 -5.36 -11.61 3.56
C ALA A 302 -6.82 -12.06 3.54
N ALA A 303 -7.77 -11.12 3.64
CA ALA A 303 -9.20 -11.39 3.56
C ALA A 303 -9.61 -12.00 2.21
N ALA A 304 -9.04 -11.51 1.10
CA ALA A 304 -9.28 -12.07 -0.23
C ALA A 304 -8.73 -13.49 -0.40
N CYS A 305 -7.68 -13.84 0.36
CA CYS A 305 -7.15 -15.22 0.43
C CYS A 305 -7.92 -16.10 1.44
N GLY A 306 -8.96 -15.59 2.08
CA GLY A 306 -9.76 -16.31 3.05
C GLY A 306 -9.09 -16.48 4.41
N THR A 307 -8.16 -15.63 4.77
CA THR A 307 -7.46 -15.66 6.05
C THR A 307 -8.17 -14.77 7.07
N PRO A 308 -8.49 -15.24 8.28
CA PRO A 308 -8.99 -14.38 9.35
C PRO A 308 -8.02 -13.25 9.66
N VAL A 309 -8.54 -12.05 9.98
CA VAL A 309 -7.73 -10.83 10.13
C VAL A 309 -7.99 -10.16 11.49
N ILE A 310 -6.92 -9.83 12.20
CA ILE A 310 -6.94 -8.86 13.30
C ILE A 310 -6.20 -7.60 12.82
N THR A 311 -6.84 -6.43 12.95
CA THR A 311 -6.21 -5.15 12.58
C THR A 311 -6.61 -4.04 13.55
N SER A 312 -6.01 -2.86 13.40
CA SER A 312 -6.27 -1.74 14.30
C SER A 312 -7.63 -1.07 14.05
N ASN A 313 -8.18 -0.49 15.09
CA ASN A 313 -9.38 0.35 15.04
C ASN A 313 -9.08 1.83 14.70
N VAL A 314 -7.94 2.12 14.09
CA VAL A 314 -7.48 3.50 13.80
C VAL A 314 -7.23 3.74 12.31
N ALA A 315 -7.17 5.00 11.94
CA ALA A 315 -6.89 5.48 10.58
C ALA A 315 -7.90 4.90 9.54
N ALA A 316 -7.43 4.44 8.38
CA ALA A 316 -8.31 3.87 7.36
C ALA A 316 -8.68 2.39 7.61
N LEU A 317 -8.04 1.71 8.59
CA LEU A 317 -8.20 0.28 8.78
C LEU A 317 -9.64 -0.16 9.12
N PRO A 318 -10.40 0.53 10.01
CA PRO A 318 -11.80 0.18 10.25
C PRO A 318 -12.69 0.34 9.00
N GLU A 319 -12.45 1.38 8.20
CA GLU A 319 -13.16 1.66 6.96
C GLU A 319 -12.94 0.55 5.93
N ILE A 320 -11.70 0.14 5.75
CA ILE A 320 -11.31 -0.89 4.77
C ILE A 320 -11.70 -2.29 5.27
N ALA A 321 -11.60 -2.54 6.57
CA ALA A 321 -12.00 -3.81 7.15
C ALA A 321 -13.50 -4.11 7.05
N GLY A 322 -14.35 -3.09 7.06
CA GLY A 322 -15.79 -3.23 6.77
C GLY A 322 -16.52 -4.35 7.51
N GLY A 323 -16.05 -4.76 8.69
CA GLY A 323 -16.64 -5.79 9.55
C GLY A 323 -16.17 -7.23 9.29
N PHE A 324 -15.17 -7.47 8.44
CA PHE A 324 -14.58 -8.81 8.28
C PHE A 324 -13.46 -9.08 9.29
N ALA A 325 -12.79 -8.04 9.80
CA ALA A 325 -11.68 -8.15 10.73
C ALA A 325 -12.12 -7.86 12.16
N LEU A 326 -11.42 -8.48 13.12
CA LEU A 326 -11.50 -8.10 14.52
C LEU A 326 -10.62 -6.86 14.73
N LEU A 327 -11.22 -5.80 15.25
CA LEU A 327 -10.57 -4.49 15.43
C LEU A 327 -10.05 -4.33 16.85
N ILE A 328 -8.78 -3.92 17.01
CA ILE A 328 -8.12 -3.70 18.29
C ILE A 328 -7.52 -2.29 18.39
N ASP A 329 -7.36 -1.80 19.61
CA ASP A 329 -6.51 -0.64 19.87
C ASP A 329 -5.04 -1.05 19.71
N PRO A 330 -4.27 -0.43 18.79
CA PRO A 330 -2.88 -0.77 18.55
C PRO A 330 -1.95 -0.54 19.75
N HIS A 331 -2.40 0.20 20.77
CA HIS A 331 -1.66 0.40 22.03
C HIS A 331 -1.99 -0.64 23.10
N ASN A 332 -3.03 -1.47 22.89
CA ASN A 332 -3.46 -2.47 23.85
C ASN A 332 -2.91 -3.87 23.50
N VAL A 333 -1.69 -4.15 23.95
CA VAL A 333 -1.01 -5.44 23.72
C VAL A 333 -1.80 -6.60 24.36
N ALA A 334 -2.36 -6.42 25.54
CA ALA A 334 -3.16 -7.44 26.22
C ALA A 334 -4.43 -7.76 25.40
N GLY A 335 -5.14 -6.73 24.95
CA GLY A 335 -6.32 -6.91 24.08
C GLY A 335 -5.97 -7.59 22.75
N LEU A 336 -4.80 -7.29 22.15
CA LEU A 336 -4.31 -8.00 20.98
C LEU A 336 -4.06 -9.48 21.27
N SER A 337 -3.46 -9.80 22.43
CA SER A 337 -3.23 -11.20 22.86
C SER A 337 -4.55 -11.96 23.06
N GLU A 338 -5.55 -11.32 23.65
CA GLU A 338 -6.89 -11.90 23.84
C GLU A 338 -7.58 -12.14 22.49
N ALA A 339 -7.53 -11.19 21.56
CA ALA A 339 -8.04 -11.33 20.22
C ALA A 339 -7.36 -12.50 19.45
N ILE A 340 -6.03 -12.62 19.55
CA ILE A 340 -5.30 -13.76 18.99
C ILE A 340 -5.80 -15.08 19.58
N ASN A 341 -5.97 -15.14 20.90
CA ASN A 341 -6.45 -16.33 21.59
C ASN A 341 -7.89 -16.68 21.18
N GLU A 342 -8.77 -15.70 21.07
CA GLU A 342 -10.16 -15.88 20.65
C GLU A 342 -10.22 -16.45 19.22
N VAL A 343 -9.56 -15.80 18.26
CA VAL A 343 -9.61 -16.24 16.86
C VAL A 343 -8.97 -17.61 16.65
N LEU A 344 -7.83 -17.90 17.28
CA LEU A 344 -7.15 -19.20 17.10
C LEU A 344 -7.90 -20.38 17.72
N ASN A 345 -8.72 -20.16 18.75
CA ASN A 345 -9.45 -21.22 19.46
C ASN A 345 -10.92 -21.36 19.05
N ASP A 346 -11.48 -20.42 18.31
CA ASP A 346 -12.87 -20.47 17.84
C ASP A 346 -12.95 -20.69 16.32
N LYS A 347 -13.20 -21.93 15.90
CA LYS A 347 -13.34 -22.32 14.50
C LYS A 347 -14.55 -21.68 13.81
N ASN A 348 -15.63 -21.44 14.54
CA ASN A 348 -16.82 -20.78 13.98
C ASN A 348 -16.54 -19.31 13.71
N LEU A 349 -15.83 -18.63 14.61
CA LEU A 349 -15.37 -17.27 14.40
C LEU A 349 -14.44 -17.18 13.18
N GLN A 350 -13.45 -18.08 13.07
CA GLN A 350 -12.56 -18.13 11.91
C GLN A 350 -13.35 -18.28 10.61
N GLN A 351 -14.31 -19.21 10.55
CA GLN A 351 -15.13 -19.45 9.37
C GLN A 351 -15.98 -18.21 9.00
N ASN A 352 -16.61 -17.57 9.98
CA ASN A 352 -17.39 -16.36 9.79
C ASN A 352 -16.52 -15.20 9.27
N MET A 353 -15.33 -15.01 9.86
CA MET A 353 -14.38 -13.98 9.41
C MET A 353 -13.92 -14.26 7.97
N ARG A 354 -13.66 -15.51 7.61
CA ARG A 354 -13.30 -15.94 6.26
C ARG A 354 -14.38 -15.59 5.24
N GLU A 355 -15.61 -15.98 5.49
CA GLU A 355 -16.74 -15.74 4.60
C GLU A 355 -16.99 -14.25 4.40
N ARG A 356 -16.99 -13.48 5.49
CA ARG A 356 -17.13 -12.01 5.43
C ARG A 356 -15.98 -11.38 4.66
N GLY A 357 -14.74 -11.85 4.87
CA GLY A 357 -13.55 -11.34 4.19
C GLY A 357 -13.63 -11.53 2.70
N LEU A 358 -13.94 -12.73 2.23
CA LEU A 358 -14.09 -13.07 0.82
C LEU A 358 -15.17 -12.19 0.14
N ASN A 359 -16.33 -12.09 0.76
CA ASN A 359 -17.44 -11.27 0.24
C ASN A 359 -17.09 -9.78 0.22
N HIS A 360 -16.34 -9.29 1.21
CA HIS A 360 -15.97 -7.88 1.30
C HIS A 360 -14.91 -7.50 0.28
N ALA A 361 -13.90 -8.34 0.08
CA ALA A 361 -12.80 -8.09 -0.85
C ALA A 361 -13.29 -7.92 -2.30
N GLN A 362 -14.37 -8.60 -2.70
CA GLN A 362 -14.98 -8.48 -4.04
C GLN A 362 -15.49 -7.07 -4.37
N LYS A 363 -15.71 -6.22 -3.37
CA LYS A 363 -16.15 -4.82 -3.56
C LYS A 363 -15.05 -3.91 -4.09
N PHE A 364 -13.79 -4.36 -4.01
CA PHE A 364 -12.60 -3.60 -4.37
C PHE A 364 -12.03 -4.12 -5.70
N SER A 365 -12.33 -3.44 -6.80
CA SER A 365 -11.80 -3.81 -8.11
C SER A 365 -11.05 -2.66 -8.76
N TRP A 366 -9.97 -2.99 -9.48
CA TRP A 366 -9.22 -2.00 -10.26
C TRP A 366 -10.02 -1.42 -11.42
N GLU A 367 -10.99 -2.18 -11.95
CA GLU A 367 -11.93 -1.67 -12.94
C GLU A 367 -12.77 -0.50 -12.39
N LYS A 368 -13.39 -0.71 -11.21
CA LYS A 368 -14.18 0.33 -10.55
C LYS A 368 -13.29 1.56 -10.24
N CYS A 369 -12.11 1.34 -9.67
CA CYS A 369 -11.15 2.39 -9.38
C CYS A 369 -10.80 3.19 -10.66
N ALA A 370 -10.45 2.53 -11.74
CA ALA A 370 -10.11 3.18 -13.01
C ALA A 370 -11.28 3.98 -13.59
N ARG A 371 -12.50 3.45 -13.57
CA ARG A 371 -13.69 4.14 -14.04
C ARG A 371 -13.99 5.41 -13.23
N GLU A 372 -13.82 5.36 -11.91
CA GLU A 372 -13.98 6.54 -11.03
C GLU A 372 -12.88 7.58 -11.29
N VAL A 373 -11.63 7.16 -11.49
CA VAL A 373 -10.54 8.07 -11.86
C VAL A 373 -10.76 8.74 -13.21
N VAL A 374 -11.25 8.00 -14.22
CA VAL A 374 -11.60 8.57 -15.54
C VAL A 374 -12.69 9.64 -15.41
N LYS A 375 -13.72 9.41 -14.59
CA LYS A 375 -14.76 10.43 -14.33
C LYS A 375 -14.17 11.73 -13.76
N VAL A 376 -13.17 11.65 -12.86
CA VAL A 376 -12.49 12.85 -12.36
C VAL A 376 -11.80 13.59 -13.50
N PHE A 377 -11.15 12.90 -14.43
CA PHE A 377 -10.52 13.54 -15.59
C PHE A 377 -11.54 14.18 -16.53
N GLU A 378 -12.65 13.52 -16.81
CA GLU A 378 -13.74 14.01 -17.67
C GLU A 378 -14.38 15.28 -17.08
N ASN A 379 -14.66 15.28 -15.78
CA ASN A 379 -15.22 16.46 -15.11
C ASN A 379 -14.29 17.69 -15.18
N LEU A 380 -12.97 17.48 -15.14
CA LEU A 380 -12.02 18.58 -15.32
C LEU A 380 -11.97 19.10 -16.75
N ASN A 381 -12.37 18.30 -17.73
CA ASN A 381 -12.37 18.70 -19.14
C ASN A 381 -13.67 19.39 -19.58
N SER A 382 -14.79 19.09 -18.89
CA SER A 382 -16.12 19.64 -19.21
C SER A 382 -16.38 21.03 -18.65
N ILE A 383 -15.48 21.56 -17.79
CA ILE A 383 -15.62 22.90 -17.18
C ILE A 383 -15.19 24.02 -18.14
N TYR A 384 -14.81 23.70 -19.37
CA TYR A 384 -14.41 24.62 -20.42
C TYR A 384 -14.97 24.16 -21.76
#